data_afd51fa85f74bd6c7e95bb2ac9cdceb6
#
_entry.id   afd51fa85f74bd6c7e95bb2ac9cdceb6
#
_cell.length_a   1.000
_cell.length_b   1.000
_cell.length_c   1.000
_cell.angle_alpha   90.00
_cell.angle_beta   90.00
_cell.angle_gamma   90.00
#
_symmetry.space_group_name_H-M   'P 1'
#
loop_
_entity.id
_entity.type
_entity.pdbx_description
1 polymer ?
#
loop_
_entity_poly.entity_id
_entity_poly.type
_entity_poly.pdbx_seq_one_letter_code
_entity_poly.pdbx_strand_id
1 'polypeptide(L)'
;NQIEFKTDGTKNMKNKKGFLQGALCGALAMLLAAGLISCGLKAKNSNSGEKDTTEAISSETDKKLEKLESLINQYYLKDVDQDELQQGIYEGYIAGLNDPYSVYYDEEATKSFQESTDGEYDGIGAVMSQNKETGIITISQVYEGSPAEQAGMKDNDILYKVEDEEVTGKDLTEVVSKIKGEKGTDVNLTVLRGDDREEVAVTATRDTIEYPTVSSKMLDNGIGYLRITEFDSVTYDQYKNAYNDLKNQGM
;
A
#
# COMPACT_ATOMS: atom_id res chain seq x y z
N ASN A 1 -51.83 10.93 0.10
CA ASN A 1 -51.43 9.63 0.63
C ASN A 1 -50.06 9.79 1.29
N GLN A 2 -50.11 10.01 2.60
CA GLN A 2 -48.89 10.01 3.43
C GLN A 2 -48.52 8.57 3.70
N ILE A 3 -47.24 8.23 3.44
CA ILE A 3 -46.64 6.97 3.87
C ILE A 3 -45.89 7.28 5.15
N GLU A 4 -46.49 6.85 6.27
CA GLU A 4 -45.89 6.87 7.60
C GLU A 4 -44.87 5.74 7.70
N PHE A 5 -43.58 6.08 7.87
CA PHE A 5 -42.57 5.11 8.28
C PHE A 5 -42.62 4.91 9.79
N LYS A 6 -43.18 3.80 10.23
CA LYS A 6 -43.06 3.31 11.60
C LYS A 6 -41.62 2.84 11.83
N THR A 7 -40.93 3.52 12.68
CA THR A 7 -39.69 3.05 13.31
C THR A 7 -40.04 2.02 14.36
N ASP A 8 -39.85 0.75 14.05
CA ASP A 8 -39.89 -0.32 15.05
C ASP A 8 -38.48 -0.49 15.65
N GLY A 9 -38.27 0.21 16.75
CA GLY A 9 -37.07 0.01 17.59
C GLY A 9 -37.33 -1.15 18.54
N THR A 10 -36.51 -2.14 18.47
CA THR A 10 -36.20 -3.21 19.43
C THR A 10 -36.16 -4.58 18.77
N LYS A 11 -35.00 -4.96 18.29
CA LYS A 11 -34.50 -6.36 18.31
C LYS A 11 -33.03 -6.39 17.91
N ASN A 12 -32.22 -6.56 18.83
CA ASN A 12 -31.39 -7.71 19.08
C ASN A 12 -29.96 -7.36 19.49
N MET A 13 -29.79 -7.14 20.77
CA MET A 13 -28.49 -7.26 21.43
C MET A 13 -28.15 -8.76 21.59
N LYS A 14 -27.76 -9.45 20.53
CA LYS A 14 -27.24 -10.82 20.62
C LYS A 14 -25.99 -11.13 19.79
N ASN A 15 -25.30 -10.13 19.24
CA ASN A 15 -24.07 -10.38 18.51
C ASN A 15 -22.84 -9.58 19.00
N LYS A 16 -22.84 -9.20 20.29
CA LYS A 16 -21.63 -8.58 20.88
C LYS A 16 -20.43 -9.55 20.98
N LYS A 17 -20.65 -10.86 20.99
CA LYS A 17 -19.55 -11.84 21.04
C LYS A 17 -18.79 -11.99 19.72
N GLY A 18 -19.46 -11.91 18.56
CA GLY A 18 -18.82 -11.98 17.25
C GLY A 18 -18.01 -10.72 16.90
N PHE A 19 -18.53 -9.56 17.29
CA PHE A 19 -17.81 -8.29 17.10
C PHE A 19 -16.55 -8.19 18.00
N LEU A 20 -16.63 -8.68 19.25
CA LEU A 20 -15.48 -8.72 20.14
C LEU A 20 -14.40 -9.72 19.67
N GLN A 21 -14.79 -10.83 19.05
CA GLN A 21 -13.85 -11.80 18.47
C GLN A 21 -13.15 -11.25 17.23
N GLY A 22 -13.86 -10.55 16.34
CA GLY A 22 -13.25 -9.88 15.18
C GLY A 22 -12.30 -8.74 15.56
N ALA A 23 -12.66 -7.95 16.58
CA ALA A 23 -11.81 -6.88 17.10
C ALA A 23 -10.57 -7.42 17.85
N LEU A 24 -10.64 -8.61 18.47
CA LEU A 24 -9.47 -9.24 19.09
C LEU A 24 -8.49 -9.82 18.05
N CYS A 25 -8.98 -10.36 16.94
CA CYS A 25 -8.12 -10.85 15.86
C CYS A 25 -7.40 -9.71 15.13
N GLY A 26 -8.07 -8.58 14.89
CA GLY A 26 -7.45 -7.39 14.31
C GLY A 26 -6.41 -6.72 15.23
N ALA A 27 -6.63 -6.75 16.56
CA ALA A 27 -5.68 -6.20 17.52
C ALA A 27 -4.42 -7.07 17.69
N LEU A 28 -4.49 -8.39 17.41
CA LEU A 28 -3.33 -9.27 17.47
C LEU A 28 -2.37 -9.04 16.29
N ALA A 29 -2.90 -8.71 15.11
CA ALA A 29 -2.09 -8.37 13.93
C ALA A 29 -1.29 -7.06 14.13
N MET A 30 -1.86 -6.08 14.86
CA MET A 30 -1.18 -4.81 15.14
C MET A 30 -0.10 -4.90 16.23
N LEU A 31 -0.13 -5.93 17.09
CA LEU A 31 0.85 -6.09 18.18
C LEU A 31 2.15 -6.79 17.74
N LEU A 32 2.17 -7.43 16.58
CA LEU A 32 3.38 -8.07 16.05
C LEU A 32 4.31 -7.10 15.30
N ALA A 33 3.80 -5.98 14.80
CA ALA A 33 4.59 -4.96 14.11
C ALA A 33 5.33 -3.99 15.05
N ALA A 34 5.00 -3.94 16.35
CA ALA A 34 5.53 -2.95 17.29
C ALA A 34 6.50 -3.49 18.36
N GLY A 35 6.95 -4.72 18.27
CA GLY A 35 7.53 -5.45 19.41
C GLY A 35 8.92 -6.02 19.29
N LEU A 36 9.90 -5.36 18.65
CA LEU A 36 11.32 -5.69 18.81
C LEU A 36 12.11 -4.53 19.43
N ILE A 37 11.67 -4.05 20.60
CA ILE A 37 12.54 -3.31 21.51
C ILE A 37 12.59 -4.07 22.84
N SER A 38 13.72 -4.72 23.02
CA SER A 38 14.35 -5.15 24.27
C SER A 38 13.67 -4.73 25.57
N CYS A 39 13.26 -5.72 26.39
CA CYS A 39 13.56 -5.67 27.81
C CYS A 39 13.51 -7.08 28.43
N GLY A 40 14.64 -7.53 28.94
CA GLY A 40 14.73 -8.72 29.75
C GLY A 40 13.95 -8.52 31.05
N LEU A 41 12.89 -9.29 31.21
CA LEU A 41 12.23 -9.49 32.51
C LEU A 41 12.09 -11.00 32.74
N LYS A 42 12.85 -11.49 33.70
CA LYS A 42 12.63 -12.81 34.31
C LYS A 42 11.21 -12.87 34.83
N ALA A 43 10.34 -13.60 34.19
CA ALA A 43 9.04 -13.99 34.75
C ALA A 43 9.18 -15.29 35.50
N LYS A 44 8.77 -15.24 36.75
CA LYS A 44 8.73 -16.32 37.73
C LYS A 44 7.54 -17.22 37.41
N ASN A 45 7.80 -18.49 37.33
CA ASN A 45 6.93 -19.63 37.11
C ASN A 45 5.58 -19.56 37.84
N SER A 46 4.49 -19.74 37.13
CA SER A 46 3.19 -20.17 37.69
C SER A 46 2.57 -21.21 36.76
N ASN A 47 2.50 -22.41 37.28
CA ASN A 47 2.01 -23.65 36.71
C ASN A 47 0.52 -23.54 36.31
N SER A 48 0.17 -23.70 35.04
CA SER A 48 -1.16 -24.13 34.62
C SER A 48 -1.13 -24.65 33.17
N GLY A 49 -1.29 -25.98 33.01
CA GLY A 49 -1.71 -26.65 31.78
C GLY A 49 -0.68 -26.59 30.63
N GLU A 50 0.33 -27.44 30.73
CA GLU A 50 1.32 -27.65 29.66
C GLU A 50 0.61 -28.21 28.42
N LYS A 51 0.27 -27.34 27.45
CA LYS A 51 0.26 -27.75 26.06
C LYS A 51 1.73 -27.94 25.70
N ASP A 52 2.06 -29.13 25.28
CA ASP A 52 3.37 -29.50 24.70
C ASP A 52 3.55 -28.68 23.41
N THR A 53 3.95 -27.43 23.55
CA THR A 53 4.27 -26.53 22.45
C THR A 53 5.68 -26.87 22.04
N THR A 54 5.81 -27.83 21.12
CA THR A 54 7.05 -28.04 20.38
C THR A 54 7.34 -26.73 19.65
N GLU A 55 8.39 -26.02 20.05
CA GLU A 55 8.81 -24.79 19.40
C GLU A 55 9.15 -25.10 17.93
N ALA A 56 8.48 -24.43 16.99
CA ALA A 56 8.73 -24.63 15.57
C ALA A 56 10.16 -24.21 15.19
N ILE A 57 10.71 -23.19 15.87
CA ILE A 57 12.10 -22.80 15.76
C ILE A 57 12.86 -23.53 16.86
N SER A 58 13.27 -24.74 16.55
CA SER A 58 14.07 -25.59 17.44
C SER A 58 15.53 -25.65 16.96
N SER A 59 16.43 -26.13 17.81
CA SER A 59 17.83 -26.37 17.42
C SER A 59 17.97 -27.36 16.24
N GLU A 60 16.94 -28.18 16.00
CA GLU A 60 16.91 -29.07 14.81
C GLU A 60 16.58 -28.25 13.54
N THR A 61 15.68 -27.30 13.64
CA THR A 61 15.37 -26.37 12.53
C THR A 61 16.58 -25.54 12.15
N ASP A 62 17.29 -24.99 13.12
CA ASP A 62 18.53 -24.23 12.88
C ASP A 62 19.56 -25.07 12.14
N LYS A 63 19.83 -26.30 12.59
CA LYS A 63 20.76 -27.21 11.93
C LYS A 63 20.35 -27.57 10.50
N LYS A 64 19.05 -27.64 10.23
CA LYS A 64 18.56 -27.88 8.86
C LYS A 64 18.77 -26.66 7.99
N LEU A 65 18.50 -25.46 8.49
CA LEU A 65 18.76 -24.22 7.77
C LEU A 65 20.26 -24.03 7.47
N GLU A 66 21.15 -24.22 8.47
CA GLU A 66 22.61 -24.19 8.28
C GLU A 66 23.07 -25.18 7.19
N LYS A 67 22.49 -26.37 7.17
CA LYS A 67 22.81 -27.37 6.16
C LYS A 67 22.32 -26.97 4.76
N LEU A 68 21.13 -26.40 4.65
CA LEU A 68 20.59 -25.87 3.38
C LEU A 68 21.44 -24.73 2.86
N GLU A 69 21.82 -23.79 3.71
CA GLU A 69 22.72 -22.69 3.38
C GLU A 69 24.07 -23.19 2.88
N SER A 70 24.66 -24.19 3.56
CA SER A 70 25.90 -24.81 3.12
C SER A 70 25.76 -25.47 1.73
N LEU A 71 24.64 -26.15 1.44
CA LEU A 71 24.39 -26.75 0.14
C LEU A 71 24.20 -25.71 -0.96
N ILE A 72 23.47 -24.63 -0.65
CA ILE A 72 23.29 -23.50 -1.58
C ILE A 72 24.64 -22.90 -1.91
N ASN A 73 25.45 -22.54 -0.92
CA ASN A 73 26.76 -21.95 -1.12
C ASN A 73 27.73 -22.88 -1.89
N GLN A 74 27.54 -24.20 -1.82
CA GLN A 74 28.40 -25.16 -2.50
C GLN A 74 27.96 -25.47 -3.95
N TYR A 75 26.65 -25.48 -4.23
CA TYR A 75 26.11 -26.04 -5.48
C TYR A 75 25.30 -25.04 -6.30
N TYR A 76 24.87 -23.92 -5.72
CA TYR A 76 24.11 -22.94 -6.48
C TYR A 76 25.01 -22.13 -7.40
N LEU A 77 24.61 -21.98 -8.66
CA LEU A 77 25.47 -21.42 -9.71
C LEU A 77 25.40 -19.89 -9.86
N LYS A 78 24.43 -19.26 -9.21
CA LYS A 78 24.25 -17.80 -9.26
C LYS A 78 24.64 -17.18 -7.93
N ASP A 79 24.81 -15.87 -7.94
CA ASP A 79 24.94 -15.10 -6.70
C ASP A 79 23.65 -15.26 -5.88
N VAL A 80 23.80 -15.34 -4.56
CA VAL A 80 22.73 -15.54 -3.61
C VAL A 80 22.52 -14.24 -2.84
N ASP A 81 21.32 -13.71 -2.92
CA ASP A 81 20.87 -12.65 -2.06
C ASP A 81 20.48 -13.23 -0.70
N GLN A 82 21.25 -12.90 0.33
CA GLN A 82 21.02 -13.42 1.67
C GLN A 82 19.78 -12.80 2.33
N ASP A 83 19.46 -11.56 1.99
CA ASP A 83 18.29 -10.87 2.51
C ASP A 83 17.01 -11.49 1.92
N GLU A 84 16.99 -11.79 0.61
CA GLU A 84 15.87 -12.52 -0.01
C GLU A 84 15.67 -13.91 0.60
N LEU A 85 16.76 -14.66 0.88
CA LEU A 85 16.64 -15.95 1.55
C LEU A 85 16.06 -15.83 2.95
N GLN A 86 16.45 -14.81 3.70
CA GLN A 86 15.95 -14.56 5.05
C GLN A 86 14.47 -14.19 5.03
N GLN A 87 14.05 -13.33 4.11
CA GLN A 87 12.63 -12.99 3.92
C GLN A 87 11.82 -14.24 3.59
N GLY A 88 12.32 -15.10 2.68
CA GLY A 88 11.66 -16.36 2.35
C GLY A 88 11.46 -17.31 3.54
N ILE A 89 12.33 -17.27 4.55
CA ILE A 89 12.14 -18.04 5.80
C ILE A 89 10.96 -17.48 6.59
N TYR A 90 10.84 -16.15 6.73
CA TYR A 90 9.76 -15.53 7.48
C TYR A 90 8.40 -15.74 6.79
N GLU A 91 8.35 -15.58 5.49
CA GLU A 91 7.17 -15.87 4.68
C GLU A 91 6.73 -17.34 4.81
N GLY A 92 7.69 -18.27 4.64
CA GLY A 92 7.43 -19.70 4.76
C GLY A 92 6.95 -20.10 6.15
N TYR A 93 7.46 -19.45 7.20
CA TYR A 93 7.04 -19.70 8.57
C TYR A 93 5.57 -19.32 8.80
N ILE A 94 5.16 -18.15 8.34
CA ILE A 94 3.76 -17.71 8.43
C ILE A 94 2.85 -18.49 7.49
N ALA A 95 3.30 -18.79 6.27
CA ALA A 95 2.55 -19.64 5.33
C ALA A 95 2.26 -21.03 5.88
N GLY A 96 3.11 -21.53 6.79
CA GLY A 96 2.90 -22.80 7.49
C GLY A 96 1.65 -22.86 8.37
N LEU A 97 1.04 -21.72 8.70
CA LEU A 97 -0.23 -21.66 9.42
C LEU A 97 -1.42 -22.15 8.59
N ASN A 98 -1.29 -22.18 7.25
CA ASN A 98 -2.37 -22.50 6.30
C ASN A 98 -3.63 -21.64 6.51
N ASP A 99 -3.45 -20.41 6.99
CA ASP A 99 -4.51 -19.43 7.18
C ASP A 99 -4.42 -18.35 6.11
N PRO A 100 -5.44 -18.17 5.23
CA PRO A 100 -5.40 -17.20 4.13
C PRO A 100 -5.40 -15.73 4.60
N TYR A 101 -5.67 -15.48 5.87
CA TYR A 101 -5.69 -14.13 6.45
C TYR A 101 -4.40 -13.79 7.19
N SER A 102 -3.49 -14.75 7.34
CA SER A 102 -2.19 -14.53 7.98
C SER A 102 -1.11 -14.37 6.92
N VAL A 103 -0.58 -13.16 6.81
CA VAL A 103 0.46 -12.80 5.84
C VAL A 103 1.62 -12.14 6.57
N TYR A 104 2.84 -12.47 6.18
CA TYR A 104 4.02 -11.73 6.58
C TYR A 104 4.27 -10.62 5.54
N TYR A 105 4.52 -9.42 6.03
CA TYR A 105 4.99 -8.29 5.24
C TYR A 105 6.37 -7.87 5.74
N ASP A 106 7.31 -7.70 4.85
CA ASP A 106 8.56 -7.00 5.13
C ASP A 106 8.32 -5.50 5.35
N GLU A 107 9.37 -4.72 5.51
CA GLU A 107 9.25 -3.28 5.76
C GLU A 107 8.59 -2.53 4.59
N GLU A 108 9.00 -2.85 3.35
CA GLU A 108 8.47 -2.22 2.14
C GLU A 108 7.01 -2.60 1.89
N ALA A 109 6.68 -3.89 1.99
CA ALA A 109 5.31 -4.37 1.86
C ALA A 109 4.40 -3.83 2.97
N THR A 110 4.92 -3.71 4.22
CA THR A 110 4.19 -3.09 5.34
C THR A 110 3.89 -1.63 5.04
N LYS A 111 4.86 -0.87 4.55
CA LYS A 111 4.66 0.53 4.16
C LYS A 111 3.63 0.64 3.04
N SER A 112 3.74 -0.17 1.99
CA SER A 112 2.79 -0.20 0.88
C SER A 112 1.37 -0.55 1.33
N PHE A 113 1.24 -1.49 2.27
CA PHE A 113 -0.05 -1.86 2.86
C PHE A 113 -0.65 -0.71 3.68
N GLN A 114 0.17 0.01 4.45
CA GLN A 114 -0.27 1.19 5.19
C GLN A 114 -0.72 2.29 4.25
N GLU A 115 0.08 2.65 3.23
CA GLU A 115 -0.27 3.63 2.20
C GLU A 115 -1.62 3.29 1.54
N SER A 116 -1.87 2.01 1.22
CA SER A 116 -3.13 1.57 0.61
C SER A 116 -4.32 1.65 1.56
N THR A 117 -4.10 1.47 2.88
CA THR A 117 -5.16 1.54 3.89
C THR A 117 -5.47 2.98 4.28
N ASP A 118 -4.44 3.80 4.38
CA ASP A 118 -4.58 5.22 4.67
C ASP A 118 -5.13 5.99 3.48
N GLY A 119 -4.93 5.47 2.26
CA GLY A 119 -5.36 6.11 1.02
C GLY A 119 -4.47 7.29 0.63
N GLU A 120 -3.23 7.32 1.14
CA GLU A 120 -2.26 8.38 0.86
C GLU A 120 -0.82 7.83 0.78
N TYR A 121 0.03 8.52 0.05
CA TYR A 121 1.46 8.21 -0.08
C TYR A 121 2.28 9.46 -0.36
N ASP A 122 3.56 9.43 -0.04
CA ASP A 122 4.47 10.52 -0.36
C ASP A 122 5.06 10.35 -1.77
N GLY A 123 4.79 11.33 -2.65
CA GLY A 123 5.18 11.29 -4.05
C GLY A 123 4.79 12.54 -4.83
N ILE A 124 4.58 12.38 -6.14
CA ILE A 124 4.31 13.50 -7.05
C ILE A 124 2.86 13.56 -7.57
N GLY A 125 2.05 12.53 -7.37
CA GLY A 125 0.64 12.50 -7.83
C GLY A 125 0.48 12.25 -9.32
N ALA A 126 1.17 11.23 -9.83
CA ALA A 126 1.02 10.76 -11.22
C ALA A 126 0.84 9.23 -11.25
N VAL A 127 -0.07 8.76 -12.10
CA VAL A 127 -0.27 7.33 -12.38
C VAL A 127 0.58 6.96 -13.58
N MET A 128 1.35 5.90 -13.44
CA MET A 128 2.25 5.40 -14.47
C MET A 128 1.85 4.02 -14.94
N SER A 129 2.00 3.74 -16.21
CA SER A 129 1.79 2.43 -16.80
C SER A 129 2.96 2.05 -17.70
N GLN A 130 3.31 0.77 -17.71
CA GLN A 130 4.39 0.25 -18.55
C GLN A 130 3.85 -0.68 -19.62
N ASN A 131 4.27 -0.44 -20.85
CA ASN A 131 4.08 -1.38 -21.94
C ASN A 131 5.09 -2.53 -21.78
N LYS A 132 4.61 -3.75 -21.55
CA LYS A 132 5.46 -4.93 -21.28
C LYS A 132 6.32 -5.36 -22.48
N GLU A 133 5.92 -5.02 -23.71
CA GLU A 133 6.66 -5.39 -24.92
C GLU A 133 7.81 -4.40 -25.21
N THR A 134 7.54 -3.11 -25.01
CA THR A 134 8.50 -2.04 -25.35
C THR A 134 9.29 -1.53 -24.14
N GLY A 135 8.84 -1.83 -22.92
CA GLY A 135 9.40 -1.30 -21.69
C GLY A 135 9.14 0.20 -21.47
N ILE A 136 8.36 0.84 -22.35
CA ILE A 136 8.04 2.27 -22.26
C ILE A 136 7.11 2.52 -21.10
N ILE A 137 7.45 3.49 -20.26
CA ILE A 137 6.64 3.96 -19.14
C ILE A 137 5.94 5.24 -19.57
N THR A 138 4.61 5.26 -19.46
CA THR A 138 3.76 6.39 -19.82
C THR A 138 3.01 6.91 -18.59
N ILE A 139 2.92 8.24 -18.47
CA ILE A 139 2.07 8.91 -17.48
C ILE A 139 0.62 8.76 -17.94
N SER A 140 -0.13 7.86 -17.31
CA SER A 140 -1.51 7.57 -17.68
C SER A 140 -2.48 8.64 -17.17
N GLN A 141 -2.14 9.25 -16.04
CA GLN A 141 -2.95 10.29 -15.41
C GLN A 141 -2.09 11.15 -14.48
N VAL A 142 -2.31 12.45 -14.47
CA VAL A 142 -1.77 13.40 -13.50
C VAL A 142 -2.94 13.83 -12.59
N TYR A 143 -2.76 13.77 -11.27
CA TYR A 143 -3.80 14.20 -10.34
C TYR A 143 -3.88 15.71 -10.29
N GLU A 144 -5.12 16.23 -10.26
CA GLU A 144 -5.40 17.65 -10.14
C GLU A 144 -4.82 18.20 -8.82
N GLY A 145 -4.17 19.36 -8.88
CA GLY A 145 -3.52 20.00 -7.74
C GLY A 145 -2.22 19.35 -7.27
N SER A 146 -1.80 18.24 -7.89
CA SER A 146 -0.61 17.49 -7.49
C SER A 146 0.70 18.20 -7.80
N PRO A 147 1.82 17.85 -7.16
CA PRO A 147 3.16 18.31 -7.52
C PRO A 147 3.52 18.05 -8.98
N ALA A 148 3.09 16.92 -9.55
CA ALA A 148 3.33 16.60 -10.96
C ALA A 148 2.62 17.59 -11.89
N GLU A 149 1.36 17.94 -11.61
CA GLU A 149 0.63 18.94 -12.38
C GLU A 149 1.28 20.32 -12.27
N GLN A 150 1.62 20.73 -11.04
CA GLN A 150 2.27 22.02 -10.79
C GLN A 150 3.63 22.14 -11.46
N ALA A 151 4.36 21.03 -11.58
CA ALA A 151 5.62 20.95 -12.29
C ALA A 151 5.45 20.89 -13.84
N GLY A 152 4.19 20.85 -14.32
CA GLY A 152 3.87 20.85 -15.74
C GLY A 152 3.92 19.50 -16.44
N MET A 153 3.89 18.39 -15.69
CA MET A 153 3.70 17.04 -16.22
C MET A 153 2.30 16.92 -16.83
N LYS A 154 2.14 16.09 -17.84
CA LYS A 154 0.86 15.89 -18.55
C LYS A 154 0.55 14.42 -18.76
N ASP A 155 -0.73 14.14 -18.91
CA ASP A 155 -1.19 12.84 -19.38
C ASP A 155 -0.57 12.52 -20.75
N ASN A 156 -0.19 11.26 -20.93
CA ASN A 156 0.50 10.71 -22.09
C ASN A 156 1.97 11.15 -22.27
N ASP A 157 2.56 11.88 -21.34
CA ASP A 157 4.00 12.05 -21.33
C ASP A 157 4.68 10.68 -21.18
N ILE A 158 5.77 10.43 -21.89
CA ILE A 158 6.59 9.23 -21.75
C ILE A 158 7.72 9.54 -20.77
N LEU A 159 7.83 8.79 -19.68
CA LEU A 159 8.92 8.95 -18.74
C LEU A 159 10.22 8.42 -19.37
N TYR A 160 11.21 9.29 -19.49
CA TYR A 160 12.49 8.98 -20.11
C TYR A 160 13.62 8.86 -19.08
N LYS A 161 13.72 9.81 -18.14
CA LYS A 161 14.73 9.78 -17.08
C LYS A 161 14.13 10.11 -15.73
N VAL A 162 14.69 9.48 -14.69
CA VAL A 162 14.53 9.85 -13.28
C VAL A 162 15.90 10.26 -12.78
N GLU A 163 16.04 11.46 -12.25
CA GLU A 163 17.30 12.13 -12.07
C GLU A 163 18.04 12.16 -13.43
N ASP A 164 19.26 11.70 -13.52
CA ASP A 164 20.01 11.61 -14.79
C ASP A 164 20.00 10.19 -15.40
N GLU A 165 19.22 9.27 -14.80
CA GLU A 165 19.22 7.86 -15.20
C GLU A 165 18.08 7.55 -16.16
N GLU A 166 18.41 7.01 -17.35
CA GLU A 166 17.41 6.52 -18.29
C GLU A 166 16.64 5.32 -17.74
N VAL A 167 15.30 5.35 -17.83
CA VAL A 167 14.41 4.34 -17.24
C VAL A 167 13.68 3.47 -18.26
N THR A 168 13.90 3.67 -19.56
CA THR A 168 13.30 2.84 -20.61
C THR A 168 13.71 1.38 -20.44
N GLY A 169 12.75 0.48 -20.32
CA GLY A 169 13.00 -0.96 -20.17
C GLY A 169 13.33 -1.41 -18.74
N LYS A 170 13.40 -0.50 -17.76
CA LYS A 170 13.53 -0.86 -16.35
C LYS A 170 12.17 -1.29 -15.78
N ASP A 171 12.22 -2.02 -14.68
CA ASP A 171 11.00 -2.42 -13.98
C ASP A 171 10.24 -1.20 -13.42
N LEU A 172 8.92 -1.20 -13.61
CA LEU A 172 8.07 -0.07 -13.21
C LEU A 172 8.12 0.16 -11.70
N THR A 173 8.16 -0.90 -10.90
CA THR A 173 8.19 -0.80 -9.43
C THR A 173 9.48 -0.14 -8.97
N GLU A 174 10.62 -0.53 -9.55
CA GLU A 174 11.92 0.11 -9.28
C GLU A 174 11.90 1.60 -9.63
N VAL A 175 11.32 1.95 -10.78
CA VAL A 175 11.24 3.35 -11.22
C VAL A 175 10.33 4.17 -10.32
N VAL A 176 9.17 3.63 -9.96
CA VAL A 176 8.21 4.29 -9.05
C VAL A 176 8.83 4.50 -7.67
N SER A 177 9.60 3.54 -7.15
CA SER A 177 10.28 3.68 -5.85
C SER A 177 11.29 4.83 -5.82
N LYS A 178 11.95 5.13 -6.95
CA LYS A 178 12.86 6.28 -7.10
C LYS A 178 12.11 7.61 -7.17
N ILE A 179 10.88 7.61 -7.72
CA ILE A 179 10.05 8.81 -7.83
C ILE A 179 9.36 9.13 -6.50
N LYS A 180 8.87 8.12 -5.80
CA LYS A 180 8.42 8.25 -4.40
C LYS A 180 9.58 8.69 -3.52
N GLY A 181 9.28 9.21 -2.34
CA GLY A 181 10.30 9.61 -1.36
C GLY A 181 9.74 10.59 -0.37
N GLU A 182 10.60 11.07 0.53
CA GLU A 182 10.23 11.93 1.64
C GLU A 182 9.57 13.24 1.14
N LYS A 183 8.43 13.59 1.75
CA LYS A 183 7.72 14.84 1.52
C LYS A 183 8.66 16.05 1.65
N GLY A 184 8.53 16.99 0.72
CA GLY A 184 9.32 18.22 0.66
C GLY A 184 10.66 18.06 -0.06
N THR A 185 11.03 16.88 -0.52
CA THR A 185 12.21 16.66 -1.37
C THR A 185 11.86 16.76 -2.86
N ASP A 186 12.80 17.19 -3.67
CA ASP A 186 12.61 17.30 -5.11
C ASP A 186 12.98 16.00 -5.82
N VAL A 187 12.32 15.75 -6.95
CA VAL A 187 12.71 14.75 -7.94
C VAL A 187 12.77 15.37 -9.32
N ASN A 188 13.88 15.13 -10.04
CA ASN A 188 14.08 15.62 -11.39
C ASN A 188 13.71 14.52 -12.39
N LEU A 189 12.83 14.85 -13.31
CA LEU A 189 12.32 13.93 -14.32
C LEU A 189 12.58 14.52 -15.71
N THR A 190 12.82 13.66 -16.66
CA THR A 190 12.77 14.04 -18.10
C THR A 190 11.67 13.21 -18.73
N VAL A 191 10.72 13.88 -19.36
CA VAL A 191 9.66 13.24 -20.13
C VAL A 191 9.78 13.55 -21.61
N LEU A 192 9.31 12.64 -22.45
CA LEU A 192 9.17 12.86 -23.90
C LEU A 192 7.70 13.19 -24.18
N ARG A 193 7.47 14.35 -24.78
CA ARG A 193 6.13 14.90 -25.00
C ARG A 193 5.81 15.03 -26.49
N GLY A 194 4.56 14.71 -26.85
CA GLY A 194 4.03 14.84 -28.16
C GLY A 194 4.59 13.83 -29.17
N ASP A 195 4.15 13.95 -30.42
CA ASP A 195 4.54 13.03 -31.51
C ASP A 195 6.03 13.18 -31.87
N ASP A 196 6.57 14.38 -31.71
CA ASP A 196 7.98 14.70 -31.97
C ASP A 196 8.91 14.24 -30.84
N ARG A 197 8.37 13.74 -29.73
CA ARG A 197 9.11 13.28 -28.54
C ARG A 197 10.09 14.33 -28.00
N GLU A 198 9.62 15.56 -27.87
CA GLU A 198 10.41 16.64 -27.28
C GLU A 198 10.78 16.31 -25.83
N GLU A 199 12.06 16.44 -25.49
CA GLU A 199 12.52 16.26 -24.09
C GLU A 199 12.07 17.47 -23.26
N VAL A 200 11.28 17.22 -22.22
CA VAL A 200 10.83 18.23 -21.26
C VAL A 200 11.37 17.87 -19.88
N ALA A 201 12.14 18.77 -19.31
CA ALA A 201 12.58 18.63 -17.91
C ALA A 201 11.45 19.06 -16.96
N VAL A 202 11.19 18.24 -15.94
CA VAL A 202 10.16 18.44 -14.94
C VAL A 202 10.79 18.22 -13.57
N THR A 203 10.76 19.23 -12.71
CA THR A 203 11.17 19.10 -11.30
C THR A 203 9.93 19.18 -10.44
N ALA A 204 9.62 18.12 -9.71
CA ALA A 204 8.46 18.04 -8.82
C ALA A 204 8.92 17.91 -7.37
N THR A 205 8.38 18.74 -6.47
CA THR A 205 8.61 18.62 -5.03
C THR A 205 7.59 17.64 -4.47
N ARG A 206 8.05 16.53 -3.88
CA ARG A 206 7.19 15.49 -3.31
C ARG A 206 6.30 16.04 -2.21
N ASP A 207 5.06 15.57 -2.19
CA ASP A 207 4.09 15.89 -1.16
C ASP A 207 3.28 14.63 -0.80
N THR A 208 2.51 14.69 0.28
CA THR A 208 1.52 13.66 0.59
C THR A 208 0.39 13.76 -0.42
N ILE A 209 0.16 12.68 -1.15
CA ILE A 209 -0.83 12.55 -2.22
C ILE A 209 -1.95 11.63 -1.73
N GLU A 210 -3.17 12.14 -1.69
CA GLU A 210 -4.35 11.31 -1.46
C GLU A 210 -4.77 10.59 -2.75
N TYR A 211 -5.09 9.30 -2.65
CA TYR A 211 -5.74 8.59 -3.75
C TYR A 211 -7.17 9.11 -3.94
N PRO A 212 -7.60 9.42 -5.19
CA PRO A 212 -8.95 9.90 -5.44
C PRO A 212 -9.96 8.75 -5.33
N THR A 213 -10.49 8.52 -4.13
CA THR A 213 -11.47 7.47 -3.85
C THR A 213 -12.91 7.92 -4.10
N VAL A 214 -13.14 9.24 -4.25
CA VAL A 214 -14.46 9.82 -4.51
C VAL A 214 -14.43 10.68 -5.76
N SER A 215 -15.38 10.50 -6.62
CA SER A 215 -15.64 11.39 -7.76
C SER A 215 -17.08 11.91 -7.73
N SER A 216 -17.28 13.12 -8.22
CA SER A 216 -18.61 13.73 -8.24
C SER A 216 -18.85 14.49 -9.54
N LYS A 217 -20.11 14.58 -9.91
CA LYS A 217 -20.56 15.45 -11.01
C LYS A 217 -22.00 15.89 -10.82
N MET A 218 -22.31 17.11 -11.27
CA MET A 218 -23.68 17.55 -11.41
C MET A 218 -24.26 17.03 -12.73
N LEU A 219 -25.47 16.48 -12.69
CA LEU A 219 -26.22 16.08 -13.88
C LEU A 219 -27.14 17.22 -14.33
N ASP A 220 -27.58 17.20 -15.59
CA ASP A 220 -28.34 18.29 -16.27
C ASP A 220 -29.62 18.71 -15.57
N ASN A 221 -30.20 17.87 -14.71
CA ASN A 221 -31.43 18.11 -13.98
C ASN A 221 -31.22 18.52 -12.52
N GLY A 222 -30.04 18.95 -12.14
CA GLY A 222 -29.71 19.37 -10.77
C GLY A 222 -29.54 18.21 -9.78
N ILE A 223 -29.32 16.99 -10.28
CA ILE A 223 -29.01 15.82 -9.46
C ILE A 223 -27.49 15.71 -9.30
N GLY A 224 -27.00 15.68 -8.08
CA GLY A 224 -25.61 15.36 -7.78
C GLY A 224 -25.36 13.86 -7.90
N TYR A 225 -24.32 13.48 -8.65
CA TYR A 225 -23.83 12.11 -8.72
C TYR A 225 -22.51 11.99 -7.97
N LEU A 226 -22.44 11.05 -7.04
CA LEU A 226 -21.24 10.71 -6.27
C LEU A 226 -20.89 9.25 -6.51
N ARG A 227 -19.62 8.98 -6.75
CA ARG A 227 -19.10 7.63 -6.88
C ARG A 227 -17.95 7.45 -5.88
N ILE A 228 -18.05 6.40 -5.09
CA ILE A 228 -16.97 5.93 -4.20
C ILE A 228 -16.38 4.67 -4.83
N THR A 229 -15.09 4.64 -5.01
CA THR A 229 -14.36 3.50 -5.59
C THR A 229 -13.75 2.61 -4.52
N GLU A 230 -13.30 3.22 -3.40
CA GLU A 230 -12.62 2.55 -2.30
C GLU A 230 -13.01 3.20 -0.98
N PHE A 231 -12.79 2.50 0.14
CA PHE A 231 -13.11 2.97 1.50
C PHE A 231 -11.84 3.02 2.34
N ASP A 232 -11.01 4.03 2.10
CA ASP A 232 -9.78 4.31 2.81
C ASP A 232 -9.98 5.39 3.87
N SER A 233 -8.96 5.71 4.64
CA SER A 233 -9.05 6.75 5.68
C SER A 233 -9.44 8.11 5.12
N VAL A 234 -8.99 8.45 3.90
CA VAL A 234 -9.27 9.72 3.21
C VAL A 234 -10.69 9.83 2.61
N THR A 235 -11.37 8.68 2.38
CA THR A 235 -12.65 8.62 1.64
C THR A 235 -13.74 9.46 2.27
N TYR A 236 -13.82 9.49 3.60
CA TYR A 236 -14.87 10.26 4.30
C TYR A 236 -14.77 11.75 4.02
N ASP A 237 -13.57 12.31 4.11
CA ASP A 237 -13.39 13.75 3.90
C ASP A 237 -13.55 14.12 2.42
N GLN A 238 -13.07 13.29 1.50
CA GLN A 238 -13.31 13.45 0.06
C GLN A 238 -14.82 13.42 -0.27
N TYR A 239 -15.56 12.46 0.31
CA TYR A 239 -17.03 12.39 0.14
C TYR A 239 -17.72 13.65 0.65
N LYS A 240 -17.36 14.11 1.84
CA LYS A 240 -17.92 15.29 2.46
C LYS A 240 -17.67 16.56 1.63
N ASN A 241 -16.46 16.70 1.11
CA ASN A 241 -16.09 17.82 0.25
C ASN A 241 -16.88 17.78 -1.06
N ALA A 242 -16.89 16.65 -1.75
CA ALA A 242 -17.63 16.44 -2.99
C ALA A 242 -19.15 16.67 -2.82
N TYR A 243 -19.73 16.23 -1.71
CA TYR A 243 -21.14 16.48 -1.38
C TYR A 243 -21.42 17.98 -1.18
N ASN A 244 -20.55 18.67 -0.44
CA ASN A 244 -20.72 20.11 -0.20
C ASN A 244 -20.57 20.91 -1.51
N ASP A 245 -19.65 20.53 -2.37
CA ASP A 245 -19.44 21.17 -3.67
C ASP A 245 -20.66 21.01 -4.58
N LEU A 246 -21.24 19.81 -4.67
CA LEU A 246 -22.47 19.58 -5.41
C LEU A 246 -23.63 20.41 -4.84
N LYS A 247 -23.74 20.50 -3.52
CA LYS A 247 -24.77 21.31 -2.86
C LYS A 247 -24.58 22.80 -3.17
N ASN A 248 -23.36 23.31 -3.16
CA ASN A 248 -23.04 24.69 -3.52
C ASN A 248 -23.34 24.99 -5.00
N GLN A 249 -23.27 23.99 -5.87
CA GLN A 249 -23.64 24.08 -7.29
C GLN A 249 -25.17 24.03 -7.51
N GLY A 250 -25.97 23.81 -6.48
CA GLY A 250 -27.43 23.82 -6.54
C GLY A 250 -28.10 22.46 -6.71
N MET A 251 -27.46 21.39 -6.22
CA MET A 251 -28.04 20.04 -6.12
C MET A 251 -29.36 20.04 -5.29
#